data_0acf6c5bf1b63cbf3e96393108be52d2
#
_entry.id   0acf6c5bf1b63cbf3e96393108be52d2
#
_cell.length_a   1.000
_cell.length_b   1.000
_cell.length_c   1.000
_cell.angle_alpha   90.00
_cell.angle_beta   90.00
_cell.angle_gamma   90.00
#
_symmetry.space_group_name_H-M   'P 1'
#
loop_
_entity.id
_entity.type
_entity.pdbx_description
1 polymer ?
#
loop_
_entity_poly.entity_id
_entity_poly.type
_entity_poly.pdbx_seq_one_letter_code
_entity_poly.pdbx_strand_id
1 'polypeptide(L)'
;MIKINSGSNAAILSVGIYRATNLVPNSAIVEKIDSTDEWIQQRTGIETRRFADKNISVVDMGTAAAKQAIERAGISANDVDVVIMASISYPHQTPSGASGIATNIGAHKAAAFDLSAACAGFTYGVGLAN
;
A
#
# COMPACT_ATOMS: atom_id res chain seq x y z
N MET A 1 9.75 2.30 -27.13
CA MET A 1 9.51 0.86 -26.91
C MET A 1 10.49 0.39 -25.85
N ILE A 2 10.04 0.15 -24.61
CA ILE A 2 10.89 -0.35 -23.52
C ILE A 2 11.15 -1.82 -23.83
N LYS A 3 12.41 -2.19 -24.09
CA LYS A 3 12.79 -3.59 -24.20
C LYS A 3 12.77 -4.19 -22.78
N ILE A 4 11.77 -5.02 -22.51
CA ILE A 4 11.79 -5.88 -21.32
C ILE A 4 12.87 -6.92 -21.59
N ASN A 5 13.95 -6.84 -20.82
CA ASN A 5 15.02 -7.82 -20.91
C ASN A 5 14.46 -9.16 -20.39
N SER A 6 14.43 -10.19 -21.23
CA SER A 6 13.90 -11.53 -20.92
C SER A 6 14.72 -12.31 -19.85
N GLY A 7 15.54 -11.63 -19.10
CA GLY A 7 16.42 -12.18 -18.05
C GLY A 7 16.17 -11.61 -16.65
N SER A 8 15.05 -10.91 -16.39
CA SER A 8 14.69 -10.48 -15.05
C SER A 8 14.31 -11.69 -14.20
N ASN A 9 15.12 -11.96 -13.18
CA ASN A 9 14.87 -13.02 -12.17
C ASN A 9 14.10 -12.49 -10.96
N ALA A 10 13.34 -11.39 -11.11
CA ALA A 10 12.55 -10.84 -10.01
C ALA A 10 11.42 -11.78 -9.62
N ALA A 11 11.25 -11.99 -8.33
CA ALA A 11 10.19 -12.81 -7.77
C ALA A 11 9.49 -12.09 -6.61
N ILE A 12 8.17 -12.26 -6.51
CA ILE A 12 7.42 -11.83 -5.32
C ILE A 12 7.60 -12.92 -4.26
N LEU A 13 8.35 -12.62 -3.20
CA LEU A 13 8.61 -13.56 -2.11
C LEU A 13 7.43 -13.72 -1.18
N SER A 14 6.73 -12.63 -0.88
CA SER A 14 5.60 -12.63 0.05
C SER A 14 4.68 -11.44 -0.19
N VAL A 15 3.53 -11.47 0.49
CA VAL A 15 2.58 -10.36 0.55
C VAL A 15 2.18 -10.14 2.00
N GLY A 16 2.21 -8.89 2.45
CA GLY A 16 1.66 -8.46 3.74
C GLY A 16 0.46 -7.54 3.54
N ILE A 17 -0.45 -7.54 4.51
CA ILE A 17 -1.66 -6.73 4.46
C ILE A 17 -1.89 -6.01 5.78
N TYR A 18 -2.47 -4.82 5.71
CA TYR A 18 -3.16 -4.18 6.82
C TYR A 18 -4.65 -4.17 6.53
N ARG A 19 -5.46 -4.54 7.51
CA ARG A 19 -6.90 -4.56 7.36
C ARG A 19 -7.54 -3.80 8.51
N ALA A 20 -8.03 -2.61 8.22
CA ALA A 20 -8.74 -1.78 9.20
C ALA A 20 -9.94 -2.53 9.80
N THR A 21 -10.24 -2.27 11.08
CA THR A 21 -11.28 -3.00 11.82
C THR A 21 -12.67 -2.40 11.65
N ASN A 22 -12.77 -1.09 11.39
CA ASN A 22 -14.04 -0.40 11.28
C ASN A 22 -14.74 -0.73 9.95
N LEU A 23 -15.83 -1.50 10.03
CA LEU A 23 -16.68 -1.84 8.89
C LEU A 23 -17.71 -0.74 8.66
N VAL A 24 -17.72 -0.19 7.44
CA VAL A 24 -18.63 0.88 7.01
C VAL A 24 -19.51 0.35 5.90
N PRO A 25 -20.83 0.19 6.12
CA PRO A 25 -21.78 -0.26 5.10
C PRO A 25 -22.04 0.85 4.05
N ASN A 26 -22.59 0.47 2.91
CA ASN A 26 -22.98 1.42 1.87
C ASN A 26 -23.94 2.48 2.41
N SER A 27 -24.90 2.10 3.28
CA SER A 27 -25.87 3.02 3.90
C SER A 27 -25.22 4.23 4.58
N ALA A 28 -24.06 4.05 5.22
CA ALA A 28 -23.35 5.16 5.87
C ALA A 28 -22.61 6.09 4.89
N ILE A 29 -22.53 5.72 3.62
CA ILE A 29 -21.83 6.49 2.57
C ILE A 29 -22.82 7.17 1.65
N VAL A 30 -23.91 6.49 1.29
CA VAL A 30 -24.92 7.04 0.36
C VAL A 30 -25.60 8.30 0.89
N GLU A 31 -25.60 8.52 2.21
CA GLU A 31 -26.02 9.79 2.81
C GLU A 31 -25.16 11.00 2.39
N LYS A 32 -23.94 10.74 1.92
CA LYS A 32 -22.94 11.77 1.57
C LYS A 32 -22.68 11.88 0.08
N ILE A 33 -23.23 10.98 -0.72
CA ILE A 33 -23.08 10.94 -2.17
C ILE A 33 -24.43 10.68 -2.83
N ASP A 34 -24.62 11.15 -4.05
CA ASP A 34 -25.82 10.88 -4.83
C ASP A 34 -25.77 9.45 -5.40
N SER A 35 -26.15 8.46 -4.56
CA SER A 35 -26.13 7.04 -4.92
C SER A 35 -27.06 6.23 -4.01
N THR A 36 -27.22 4.94 -4.30
CA THR A 36 -27.95 3.98 -3.46
C THR A 36 -27.10 2.73 -3.20
N ASP A 37 -27.44 1.98 -2.14
CA ASP A 37 -26.80 0.71 -1.83
C ASP A 37 -26.92 -0.29 -3.00
N GLU A 38 -28.11 -0.40 -3.59
CA GLU A 38 -28.37 -1.28 -4.72
C GLU A 38 -27.52 -0.93 -5.93
N TRP A 39 -27.37 0.38 -6.23
CA TRP A 39 -26.54 0.82 -7.34
C TRP A 39 -25.08 0.45 -7.12
N ILE A 40 -24.55 0.66 -5.91
CA ILE A 40 -23.17 0.31 -5.57
C ILE A 40 -22.95 -1.19 -5.70
N GLN A 41 -23.87 -2.01 -5.14
CA GLN A 41 -23.74 -3.46 -5.20
C GLN A 41 -23.82 -3.99 -6.64
N GLN A 42 -24.76 -3.51 -7.44
CA GLN A 42 -24.91 -3.93 -8.84
C GLN A 42 -23.67 -3.61 -9.69
N ARG A 43 -22.98 -2.48 -9.41
CA ARG A 43 -21.82 -2.04 -10.18
C ARG A 43 -20.50 -2.61 -9.70
N THR A 44 -20.37 -2.90 -8.41
CA THR A 44 -19.08 -3.23 -7.79
C THR A 44 -19.08 -4.52 -6.98
N GLY A 45 -20.25 -5.03 -6.59
CA GLY A 45 -20.38 -6.12 -5.63
C GLY A 45 -19.98 -5.74 -4.20
N ILE A 46 -19.70 -4.46 -3.91
CA ILE A 46 -19.22 -4.02 -2.60
C ILE A 46 -20.40 -3.71 -1.69
N GLU A 47 -20.52 -4.42 -0.59
CA GLU A 47 -21.52 -4.20 0.47
C GLU A 47 -20.96 -3.31 1.59
N THR A 48 -19.69 -3.52 1.94
CA THR A 48 -19.01 -2.81 3.02
C THR A 48 -17.58 -2.45 2.61
N ARG A 49 -17.00 -1.45 3.30
CA ARG A 49 -15.56 -1.16 3.23
C ARG A 49 -15.00 -1.01 4.65
N ARG A 50 -13.68 -0.99 4.74
CA ARG A 50 -12.99 -0.82 6.02
C ARG A 50 -12.33 0.54 6.06
N PHE A 51 -12.62 1.30 7.10
CA PHE A 51 -11.96 2.57 7.36
C PHE A 51 -10.96 2.41 8.50
N ALA A 52 -9.80 2.98 8.33
CA ALA A 52 -8.84 3.12 9.42
C ALA A 52 -9.36 4.16 10.44
N ASP A 53 -8.99 3.99 11.69
CA ASP A 53 -9.25 4.97 12.72
C ASP A 53 -8.48 6.28 12.42
N LYS A 54 -8.97 7.40 12.93
CA LYS A 54 -8.44 8.75 12.61
C LYS A 54 -6.97 8.95 12.97
N ASN A 55 -6.46 8.19 13.93
CA ASN A 55 -5.07 8.21 14.39
C ASN A 55 -4.16 7.18 13.71
N ILE A 56 -4.69 6.40 12.77
CA ILE A 56 -3.91 5.45 11.96
C ILE A 56 -3.56 6.11 10.63
N SER A 57 -2.30 6.36 10.44
CA SER A 57 -1.77 6.97 9.22
C SER A 57 -1.53 5.95 8.10
N VAL A 58 -1.31 6.44 6.88
CA VAL A 58 -0.86 5.61 5.75
C VAL A 58 0.47 4.91 6.07
N VAL A 59 1.37 5.60 6.80
CA VAL A 59 2.66 5.03 7.23
C VAL A 59 2.45 3.89 8.22
N ASP A 60 1.51 4.00 9.17
CA ASP A 60 1.21 2.93 10.12
C ASP A 60 0.66 1.69 9.40
N MET A 61 -0.26 1.89 8.47
CA MET A 61 -0.82 0.82 7.64
C MET A 61 0.26 0.14 6.80
N GLY A 62 1.11 0.93 6.14
CA GLY A 62 2.23 0.44 5.34
C GLY A 62 3.26 -0.31 6.19
N THR A 63 3.57 0.21 7.38
CA THR A 63 4.47 -0.44 8.35
C THR A 63 3.96 -1.81 8.78
N ALA A 64 2.67 -1.91 9.13
CA ALA A 64 2.07 -3.18 9.54
C ALA A 64 2.10 -4.21 8.41
N ALA A 65 1.76 -3.80 7.18
CA ALA A 65 1.81 -4.65 6.01
C ALA A 65 3.25 -5.09 5.69
N ALA A 66 4.22 -4.17 5.73
CA ALA A 66 5.63 -4.47 5.47
C ALA A 66 6.22 -5.45 6.49
N LYS A 67 5.95 -5.27 7.80
CA LYS A 67 6.38 -6.21 8.84
C LYS A 67 5.87 -7.62 8.58
N GLN A 68 4.59 -7.76 8.24
CA GLN A 68 4.00 -9.05 7.91
C GLN A 68 4.63 -9.67 6.64
N ALA A 69 4.94 -8.85 5.62
CA ALA A 69 5.59 -9.33 4.42
C ALA A 69 7.01 -9.85 4.71
N ILE A 70 7.81 -9.10 5.48
CA ILE A 70 9.17 -9.49 5.89
C ILE A 70 9.15 -10.80 6.67
N GLU A 71 8.25 -10.92 7.66
CA GLU A 71 8.08 -12.12 8.46
C GLU A 71 7.73 -13.34 7.60
N ARG A 72 6.77 -13.20 6.68
CA ARG A 72 6.35 -14.27 5.77
C ARG A 72 7.42 -14.67 4.76
N ALA A 73 8.23 -13.72 4.33
CA ALA A 73 9.37 -13.96 3.45
C ALA A 73 10.54 -14.66 4.17
N GLY A 74 10.57 -14.61 5.50
CA GLY A 74 11.66 -15.18 6.30
C GLY A 74 12.97 -14.41 6.14
N ILE A 75 12.93 -13.12 5.81
CA ILE A 75 14.10 -12.25 5.63
C ILE A 75 14.25 -11.29 6.81
N SER A 76 15.40 -10.67 6.92
CA SER A 76 15.64 -9.58 7.87
C SER A 76 15.28 -8.22 7.26
N ALA A 77 14.85 -7.26 8.09
CA ALA A 77 14.69 -5.88 7.65
C ALA A 77 16.01 -5.26 7.11
N ASN A 78 17.15 -5.78 7.53
CA ASN A 78 18.48 -5.36 7.01
C ASN A 78 18.75 -5.84 5.58
N ASP A 79 17.97 -6.80 5.07
CA ASP A 79 18.07 -7.32 3.69
C ASP A 79 17.21 -6.52 2.72
N VAL A 80 16.50 -5.51 3.22
CA VAL A 80 15.67 -4.62 2.40
C VAL A 80 16.55 -3.48 1.87
N ASP A 81 16.74 -3.42 0.56
CA ASP A 81 17.51 -2.38 -0.12
C ASP A 81 16.68 -1.14 -0.45
N VAL A 82 15.39 -1.31 -0.70
CA VAL A 82 14.48 -0.22 -1.11
C VAL A 82 13.11 -0.38 -0.50
N VAL A 83 12.54 0.72 -0.03
CA VAL A 83 11.13 0.83 0.33
C VAL A 83 10.44 1.82 -0.61
N ILE A 84 9.45 1.36 -1.35
CA ILE A 84 8.64 2.17 -2.26
C ILE A 84 7.21 2.23 -1.72
N MET A 85 6.74 3.42 -1.40
CA MET A 85 5.34 3.63 -1.02
C MET A 85 4.55 4.21 -2.20
N ALA A 86 3.74 3.38 -2.84
CA ALA A 86 2.85 3.83 -3.91
C ALA A 86 1.52 4.33 -3.32
N SER A 87 1.38 5.64 -3.16
CA SER A 87 0.20 6.27 -2.57
C SER A 87 -0.03 7.67 -3.13
N ILE A 88 -1.30 8.09 -3.22
CA ILE A 88 -1.72 9.47 -3.52
C ILE A 88 -2.35 10.17 -2.32
N SER A 89 -2.50 9.48 -1.20
CA SER A 89 -3.20 9.99 -0.01
C SER A 89 -2.24 10.39 1.14
N TYR A 90 -0.94 10.25 0.96
CA TYR A 90 0.03 10.74 1.94
C TYR A 90 0.18 12.26 1.83
N PRO A 91 -0.05 13.02 2.92
CA PRO A 91 -0.20 14.47 2.82
C PRO A 91 1.12 15.27 2.77
N HIS A 92 2.25 14.61 3.02
CA HIS A 92 3.55 15.28 3.10
C HIS A 92 4.42 14.93 1.88
N GLN A 93 5.09 15.94 1.33
CA GLN A 93 6.10 15.72 0.29
C GLN A 93 7.44 15.29 0.90
N THR A 94 7.75 15.82 2.08
CA THR A 94 9.02 15.58 2.78
C THR A 94 8.79 15.62 4.30
N PRO A 95 9.33 14.65 5.06
CA PRO A 95 9.96 13.42 4.58
C PRO A 95 8.95 12.49 3.86
N SER A 96 9.45 11.59 2.99
CA SER A 96 8.59 10.61 2.31
C SER A 96 7.94 9.64 3.30
N GLY A 97 6.73 9.18 2.99
CA GLY A 97 6.08 8.14 3.81
C GLY A 97 6.88 6.83 3.81
N ALA A 98 7.52 6.52 2.69
CA ALA A 98 8.42 5.36 2.58
C ALA A 98 9.57 5.41 3.59
N SER A 99 10.14 6.60 3.87
CA SER A 99 11.21 6.74 4.88
C SER A 99 10.71 6.44 6.30
N GLY A 100 9.47 6.86 6.61
CA GLY A 100 8.81 6.50 7.87
C GLY A 100 8.60 4.99 8.00
N ILE A 101 8.12 4.35 6.94
CA ILE A 101 7.95 2.89 6.90
C ILE A 101 9.31 2.19 7.08
N ALA A 102 10.34 2.59 6.32
CA ALA A 102 11.69 2.02 6.42
C ALA A 102 12.23 2.08 7.85
N THR A 103 12.10 3.23 8.50
CA THR A 103 12.46 3.42 9.92
C THR A 103 11.70 2.48 10.84
N ASN A 104 10.39 2.40 10.70
CA ASN A 104 9.50 1.64 11.58
C ASN A 104 9.67 0.12 11.45
N ILE A 105 10.13 -0.38 10.29
CA ILE A 105 10.43 -1.79 10.09
C ILE A 105 11.89 -2.14 10.43
N GLY A 106 12.75 -1.15 10.69
CA GLY A 106 14.18 -1.35 10.99
C GLY A 106 15.08 -1.46 9.77
N ALA A 107 14.59 -1.10 8.57
CA ALA A 107 15.37 -1.11 7.33
C ALA A 107 16.21 0.16 7.17
N HIS A 108 17.13 0.41 8.11
CA HIS A 108 17.86 1.68 8.21
C HIS A 108 18.85 1.96 7.07
N LYS A 109 19.16 0.96 6.26
CA LYS A 109 20.06 1.08 5.09
C LYS A 109 19.31 1.19 3.78
N ALA A 110 17.98 0.98 3.79
CA ALA A 110 17.17 1.00 2.60
C ALA A 110 17.05 2.41 2.02
N ALA A 111 17.14 2.53 0.71
CA ALA A 111 16.63 3.69 0.01
C ALA A 111 15.11 3.77 0.18
N ALA A 112 14.55 4.97 0.28
CA ALA A 112 13.11 5.12 0.52
C ALA A 112 12.55 6.32 -0.26
N PHE A 113 11.49 6.08 -1.04
CA PHE A 113 10.81 7.13 -1.78
C PHE A 113 9.35 6.80 -2.02
N ASP A 114 8.55 7.86 -2.22
CA ASP A 114 7.14 7.74 -2.53
C ASP A 114 6.93 7.80 -4.04
N LEU A 115 5.97 7.02 -4.53
CA LEU A 115 5.54 6.98 -5.91
C LEU A 115 4.07 7.39 -6.01
N SER A 116 3.81 8.49 -6.69
CA SER A 116 2.45 8.98 -6.93
C SER A 116 2.02 8.68 -8.36
N ALA A 117 1.24 7.60 -8.54
CA ALA A 117 0.75 7.17 -9.85
C ALA A 117 -0.67 6.57 -9.77
N ALA A 118 -1.44 6.94 -8.77
CA ALA A 118 -2.80 6.46 -8.55
C ALA A 118 -2.92 4.93 -8.76
N CYS A 119 -3.87 4.48 -9.57
CA CYS A 119 -4.13 3.05 -9.81
C CYS A 119 -2.93 2.30 -10.47
N ALA A 120 -2.02 3.01 -11.13
CA ALA A 120 -0.82 2.43 -11.73
C ALA A 120 0.37 2.29 -10.75
N GLY A 121 0.23 2.81 -9.52
CA GLY A 121 1.33 2.86 -8.53
C GLY A 121 1.96 1.51 -8.24
N PHE A 122 1.16 0.46 -8.05
CA PHE A 122 1.68 -0.88 -7.82
C PHE A 122 2.52 -1.39 -9.00
N THR A 123 1.99 -1.29 -10.22
CA THR A 123 2.68 -1.76 -11.43
C THR A 123 4.01 -1.02 -11.65
N TYR A 124 4.01 0.30 -11.45
CA TYR A 124 5.23 1.09 -11.58
C TYR A 124 6.21 0.79 -10.46
N GLY A 125 5.73 0.59 -9.22
CA GLY A 125 6.57 0.19 -8.09
C GLY A 125 7.27 -1.14 -8.34
N VAL A 126 6.56 -2.14 -8.84
CA VAL A 126 7.14 -3.44 -9.21
C VAL A 126 8.17 -3.27 -10.34
N GLY A 127 7.86 -2.45 -11.34
CA GLY A 127 8.80 -2.18 -12.44
C GLY A 127 10.07 -1.46 -12.00
N LEU A 128 10.01 -0.61 -10.97
CA LEU A 128 11.17 0.07 -10.40
C LEU A 128 12.01 -0.83 -9.48
N ALA A 129 11.37 -1.81 -8.85
CA ALA A 129 12.02 -2.77 -7.96
C ALA A 129 12.75 -3.91 -8.71
N ASN A 130 12.56 -4.01 -10.02
CA ASN A 130 13.18 -4.99 -10.90
C ASN A 130 14.41 -4.37 -11.57
#